data_98069f33b1aafec361de2988e2326ffe
#
_entry.id   98069f33b1aafec361de2988e2326ffe
#
_cell.length_a   1.000
_cell.length_b   1.000
_cell.length_c   1.000
_cell.angle_alpha   90.00
_cell.angle_beta   90.00
_cell.angle_gamma   90.00
#
_symmetry.space_group_name_H-M   'P 1'
#
loop_
_entity.id
_entity.type
_entity.pdbx_description
1 polymer ?
#
loop_
_entity_poly.entity_id
_entity_poly.type
_entity_poly.pdbx_seq_one_letter_code
_entity_poly.pdbx_strand_id
1 'polypeptide(L)'
;MQSRREWFKSSIGLGGLIMAPSVLTAEEIKKYNPRPITDIVKLSSNENPYGPSERVRNAIADSFDDACRYPYEYINELQKSLAKKHSVSPESIVITGGSNEALRVTGLAVADDGGEIVAGQPTYLALMSYAEAWGGKIKWVPVDSNKGYDLGKIEEAIDTKTKMVFIANPNNPTGTLLEKSSLSDFCERASERTIVFCDEAYYDYIEDAEYPSMDYLVREGKNVIVSRTFSKV
;
A
#
# COMPACT_ATOMS: atom_id res chain seq x y z
N MET A 1 -40.86 -8.42 -14.76
CA MET A 1 -40.29 -7.80 -13.54
C MET A 1 -40.67 -8.67 -12.34
N GLN A 2 -39.71 -9.37 -11.78
CA GLN A 2 -39.97 -10.14 -10.55
C GLN A 2 -40.26 -9.16 -9.41
N SER A 3 -41.32 -9.43 -8.64
CA SER A 3 -41.68 -8.60 -7.50
C SER A 3 -40.63 -8.74 -6.37
N ARG A 4 -40.44 -7.69 -5.56
CA ARG A 4 -39.55 -7.70 -4.38
C ARG A 4 -39.83 -8.91 -3.45
N ARG A 5 -41.08 -9.38 -3.46
CA ARG A 5 -41.54 -10.51 -2.64
C ARG A 5 -41.11 -11.88 -3.21
N GLU A 6 -40.98 -11.98 -4.54
CA GLU A 6 -40.47 -13.19 -5.20
C GLU A 6 -38.96 -13.26 -5.11
N TRP A 7 -38.26 -12.12 -5.19
CA TRP A 7 -36.83 -12.05 -4.93
C TRP A 7 -36.50 -12.46 -3.47
N PHE A 8 -37.28 -12.01 -2.50
CA PHE A 8 -37.11 -12.38 -1.07
C PHE A 8 -37.37 -13.89 -0.84
N LYS A 9 -38.34 -14.49 -1.53
CA LYS A 9 -38.63 -15.93 -1.41
C LYS A 9 -37.55 -16.81 -2.05
N SER A 10 -36.94 -16.38 -3.14
CA SER A 10 -35.80 -17.07 -3.75
C SER A 10 -34.51 -16.92 -2.93
N SER A 11 -34.35 -15.83 -2.19
CA SER A 11 -33.22 -15.62 -1.27
C SER A 11 -33.32 -16.45 0.01
N ILE A 12 -34.54 -16.78 0.48
CA ILE A 12 -34.78 -17.62 1.65
C ILE A 12 -34.43 -19.09 1.37
N GLY A 13 -34.53 -19.54 0.12
CA GLY A 13 -34.11 -20.89 -0.29
C GLY A 13 -32.59 -21.12 -0.22
N LEU A 14 -31.77 -20.05 -0.39
CA LEU A 14 -30.34 -20.08 -0.14
C LEU A 14 -29.98 -19.74 1.31
N GLY A 15 -30.81 -18.98 2.01
CA GLY A 15 -30.59 -18.56 3.39
C GLY A 15 -30.88 -19.66 4.43
N GLY A 16 -31.60 -20.73 4.06
CA GLY A 16 -31.87 -21.86 4.94
C GLY A 16 -30.64 -22.73 5.28
N LEU A 17 -29.54 -22.52 4.58
CA LEU A 17 -28.25 -23.15 4.86
C LEU A 17 -27.34 -22.31 5.77
N ILE A 18 -27.74 -21.08 6.13
CA ILE A 18 -26.94 -20.13 6.91
C ILE A 18 -27.36 -20.11 8.40
N MET A 19 -28.41 -20.84 8.80
CA MET A 19 -28.88 -20.87 10.17
C MET A 19 -28.46 -22.11 10.99
N ALA A 20 -27.32 -22.71 10.66
CA ALA A 20 -26.63 -23.54 11.62
C ALA A 20 -25.58 -22.69 12.34
N PRO A 21 -25.57 -22.63 13.69
CA PRO A 21 -24.50 -21.96 14.41
C PRO A 21 -23.26 -22.87 14.43
N SER A 22 -22.71 -23.16 13.28
CA SER A 22 -21.41 -23.79 13.14
C SER A 22 -20.47 -22.74 12.58
N VAL A 23 -19.64 -22.21 13.45
CA VAL A 23 -18.43 -21.48 13.06
C VAL A 23 -17.72 -22.36 12.03
N LEU A 24 -17.67 -21.89 10.77
CA LEU A 24 -16.92 -22.59 9.73
C LEU A 24 -15.47 -22.68 10.18
N THR A 25 -14.95 -23.88 10.32
CA THR A 25 -13.55 -24.10 10.63
C THR A 25 -12.67 -23.64 9.46
N ALA A 26 -11.41 -23.35 9.73
CA ALA A 26 -10.45 -23.00 8.66
C ALA A 26 -10.38 -24.09 7.57
N GLU A 27 -10.63 -25.36 7.89
CA GLU A 27 -10.73 -26.47 6.95
C GLU A 27 -12.01 -26.41 6.09
N GLU A 28 -13.12 -26.03 6.67
CA GLU A 28 -14.38 -25.85 5.95
C GLU A 28 -14.30 -24.65 5.03
N ILE A 29 -13.68 -23.54 5.44
CA ILE A 29 -13.42 -22.38 4.57
C ILE A 29 -12.54 -22.79 3.38
N LYS A 30 -11.49 -23.60 3.58
CA LYS A 30 -10.68 -24.18 2.50
C LYS A 30 -11.51 -25.03 1.54
N LYS A 31 -12.52 -25.75 2.04
CA LYS A 31 -13.40 -26.62 1.26
C LYS A 31 -14.40 -25.82 0.42
N TYR A 32 -14.87 -24.67 0.93
CA TYR A 32 -15.83 -23.79 0.24
C TYR A 32 -15.18 -22.79 -0.73
N ASN A 33 -13.88 -22.56 -0.61
CA ASN A 33 -13.12 -21.78 -1.57
C ASN A 33 -11.95 -22.60 -2.16
N PRO A 34 -12.27 -23.67 -2.92
CA PRO A 34 -11.23 -24.39 -3.63
C PRO A 34 -10.61 -23.39 -4.61
N ARG A 35 -9.31 -23.12 -4.44
CA ARG A 35 -8.57 -22.42 -5.50
C ARG A 35 -8.79 -23.22 -6.78
N PRO A 36 -9.26 -22.62 -7.88
CA PRO A 36 -9.30 -23.32 -9.15
C PRO A 36 -7.88 -23.84 -9.39
N ILE A 37 -7.73 -25.15 -9.53
CA ILE A 37 -6.50 -25.75 -10.00
C ILE A 37 -6.43 -25.34 -11.47
N THR A 38 -5.80 -24.21 -11.73
CA THR A 38 -5.47 -23.82 -13.09
C THR A 38 -4.05 -24.29 -13.33
N ASP A 39 -3.83 -25.00 -14.44
CA ASP A 39 -2.49 -25.33 -14.94
C ASP A 39 -1.72 -24.07 -15.38
N ILE A 40 -2.33 -22.90 -15.21
CA ILE A 40 -1.78 -21.59 -15.58
C ILE A 40 -1.07 -21.00 -14.39
N VAL A 41 0.24 -20.83 -14.52
CA VAL A 41 1.06 -20.10 -13.55
C VAL A 41 0.84 -18.59 -13.74
N LYS A 42 0.27 -17.94 -12.73
CA LYS A 42 0.05 -16.49 -12.74
C LYS A 42 1.33 -15.77 -12.32
N LEU A 43 1.96 -15.09 -13.28
CA LEU A 43 3.19 -14.29 -13.05
C LEU A 43 2.94 -12.79 -13.05
N SER A 44 1.66 -12.36 -13.14
CA SER A 44 1.28 -10.95 -13.18
C SER A 44 0.98 -10.39 -11.78
N SER A 45 1.08 -9.07 -11.63
CA SER A 45 0.66 -8.29 -10.45
C SER A 45 1.53 -8.45 -9.20
N ASN A 46 2.66 -9.15 -9.28
CA ASN A 46 3.57 -9.36 -8.14
C ASN A 46 2.81 -9.84 -6.88
N GLU A 47 1.93 -10.83 -7.07
CA GLU A 47 1.15 -11.44 -5.98
C GLU A 47 2.00 -12.48 -5.25
N ASN A 48 1.75 -12.64 -3.94
CA ASN A 48 2.35 -13.71 -3.17
C ASN A 48 1.73 -15.07 -3.57
N PRO A 49 2.49 -15.97 -4.22
CA PRO A 49 1.94 -17.25 -4.71
C PRO A 49 1.59 -18.22 -3.57
N TYR A 50 2.18 -18.03 -2.39
CA TYR A 50 1.94 -18.90 -1.22
C TYR A 50 0.63 -18.54 -0.50
N GLY A 51 0.12 -17.33 -0.71
CA GLY A 51 -1.05 -16.79 -0.01
C GLY A 51 -0.78 -16.56 1.48
N PRO A 52 -1.83 -16.32 2.28
CA PRO A 52 -1.70 -16.06 3.70
C PRO A 52 -1.25 -17.30 4.47
N SER A 53 -0.45 -17.11 5.53
CA SER A 53 -0.02 -18.17 6.42
C SER A 53 -1.21 -18.81 7.14
N GLU A 54 -1.02 -20.01 7.73
CA GLU A 54 -2.06 -20.67 8.51
C GLU A 54 -2.51 -19.82 9.70
N ARG A 55 -1.58 -19.14 10.38
CA ARG A 55 -1.90 -18.23 11.48
C ARG A 55 -2.84 -17.10 11.03
N VAL A 56 -2.58 -16.50 9.87
CA VAL A 56 -3.45 -15.44 9.31
C VAL A 56 -4.81 -15.99 8.94
N ARG A 57 -4.88 -17.19 8.33
CA ARG A 57 -6.16 -17.83 7.96
C ARG A 57 -7.02 -18.11 9.20
N ASN A 58 -6.40 -18.61 10.27
CA ASN A 58 -7.10 -18.89 11.52
C ASN A 58 -7.62 -17.59 12.16
N ALA A 59 -6.79 -16.54 12.23
CA ALA A 59 -7.20 -15.24 12.75
C ALA A 59 -8.38 -14.63 11.96
N ILE A 60 -8.39 -14.78 10.63
CA ILE A 60 -9.52 -14.34 9.81
C ILE A 60 -10.78 -15.17 10.14
N ALA A 61 -10.65 -16.49 10.28
CA ALA A 61 -11.77 -17.35 10.62
C ALA A 61 -12.37 -16.98 12.00
N ASP A 62 -11.52 -16.77 13.00
CA ASP A 62 -11.92 -16.43 14.36
C ASP A 62 -12.59 -15.05 14.45
N SER A 63 -12.36 -14.17 13.47
CA SER A 63 -12.93 -12.80 13.44
C SER A 63 -14.33 -12.73 12.78
N PHE A 64 -14.88 -13.81 12.26
CA PHE A 64 -16.16 -13.76 11.52
C PHE A 64 -17.35 -13.32 12.38
N ASP A 65 -17.37 -13.63 13.65
CA ASP A 65 -18.45 -13.22 14.56
C ASP A 65 -18.51 -11.69 14.72
N ASP A 66 -17.38 -11.01 14.55
CA ASP A 66 -17.27 -9.56 14.64
C ASP A 66 -17.40 -8.86 13.27
N ALA A 67 -17.46 -9.60 12.16
CA ALA A 67 -17.47 -9.04 10.80
C ALA A 67 -18.71 -8.15 10.51
N CYS A 68 -19.76 -8.24 11.33
CA CYS A 68 -20.95 -7.38 11.27
C CYS A 68 -20.79 -6.05 12.04
N ARG A 69 -19.66 -5.81 12.69
CA ARG A 69 -19.39 -4.62 13.52
C ARG A 69 -18.45 -3.66 12.81
N TYR A 70 -18.50 -2.38 13.18
CA TYR A 70 -17.49 -1.42 12.77
C TYR A 70 -16.15 -1.74 13.45
N PRO A 71 -15.02 -1.77 12.70
CA PRO A 71 -13.75 -2.28 13.22
C PRO A 71 -12.92 -1.22 13.98
N TYR A 72 -13.53 -0.27 14.68
CA TYR A 72 -12.82 0.86 15.31
C TYR A 72 -11.75 0.40 16.30
N GLU A 73 -12.05 -0.59 17.14
CA GLU A 73 -11.11 -1.10 18.13
C GLU A 73 -9.94 -1.82 17.45
N TYR A 74 -10.22 -2.68 16.47
CA TYR A 74 -9.20 -3.39 15.69
C TYR A 74 -8.29 -2.44 14.91
N ILE A 75 -8.85 -1.38 14.33
CA ILE A 75 -8.05 -0.34 13.64
C ILE A 75 -7.13 0.36 14.63
N ASN A 76 -7.63 0.74 15.81
CA ASN A 76 -6.83 1.41 16.85
C ASN A 76 -5.72 0.50 17.38
N GLU A 77 -5.98 -0.79 17.58
CA GLU A 77 -4.98 -1.77 18.01
C GLU A 77 -3.91 -2.00 16.96
N LEU A 78 -4.30 -2.13 15.69
CA LEU A 78 -3.37 -2.24 14.57
C LEU A 78 -2.49 -0.99 14.47
N GLN A 79 -3.09 0.20 14.56
CA GLN A 79 -2.38 1.46 14.53
C GLN A 79 -1.33 1.56 15.65
N LYS A 80 -1.69 1.21 16.89
CA LYS A 80 -0.77 1.17 18.03
C LYS A 80 0.34 0.13 17.84
N SER A 81 0.01 -1.04 17.29
CA SER A 81 0.98 -2.11 17.04
C SER A 81 2.02 -1.70 15.99
N LEU A 82 1.56 -1.06 14.90
CA LEU A 82 2.45 -0.52 13.87
C LEU A 82 3.29 0.64 14.40
N ALA A 83 2.69 1.55 15.14
CA ALA A 83 3.40 2.65 15.78
C ALA A 83 4.54 2.16 16.67
N LYS A 84 4.29 1.12 17.48
CA LYS A 84 5.32 0.47 18.28
C LYS A 84 6.40 -0.20 17.42
N LYS A 85 6.00 -0.92 16.35
CA LYS A 85 6.95 -1.59 15.43
C LYS A 85 7.91 -0.58 14.78
N HIS A 86 7.40 0.57 14.37
CA HIS A 86 8.14 1.62 13.67
C HIS A 86 8.68 2.72 14.60
N SER A 87 8.43 2.61 15.91
CA SER A 87 8.87 3.58 16.92
C SER A 87 8.42 5.03 16.62
N VAL A 88 7.19 5.17 16.10
CA VAL A 88 6.51 6.45 15.81
C VAL A 88 5.31 6.64 16.72
N SER A 89 4.76 7.86 16.77
CA SER A 89 3.48 8.11 17.44
C SER A 89 2.31 7.42 16.70
N PRO A 90 1.30 6.89 17.40
CA PRO A 90 0.10 6.33 16.75
C PRO A 90 -0.57 7.31 15.79
N GLU A 91 -0.54 8.60 16.08
CA GLU A 91 -1.10 9.66 15.23
C GLU A 91 -0.35 9.82 13.91
N SER A 92 0.88 9.30 13.81
CA SER A 92 1.67 9.25 12.57
C SER A 92 1.32 8.06 11.68
N ILE A 93 0.43 7.17 12.12
CA ILE A 93 0.02 5.97 11.37
C ILE A 93 -1.38 6.17 10.79
N VAL A 94 -1.52 6.00 9.49
CA VAL A 94 -2.80 5.97 8.78
C VAL A 94 -3.05 4.57 8.23
N ILE A 95 -4.15 3.94 8.63
CA ILE A 95 -4.56 2.64 8.12
C ILE A 95 -5.47 2.83 6.91
N THR A 96 -5.17 2.14 5.81
CA THR A 96 -5.91 2.22 4.56
C THR A 96 -6.23 0.83 4.02
N GLY A 97 -7.13 0.73 3.04
CA GLY A 97 -7.42 -0.48 2.29
C GLY A 97 -6.27 -0.88 1.34
N GLY A 98 -5.06 -1.04 1.91
CA GLY A 98 -3.80 -1.28 1.22
C GLY A 98 -3.12 -0.01 0.73
N SER A 99 -1.81 -0.12 0.39
CA SER A 99 -1.01 1.03 -0.09
C SER A 99 -1.61 1.71 -1.32
N ASN A 100 -2.37 0.99 -2.15
CA ASN A 100 -2.98 1.56 -3.34
C ASN A 100 -4.02 2.65 -3.02
N GLU A 101 -4.79 2.50 -1.93
CA GLU A 101 -5.68 3.56 -1.45
C GLU A 101 -4.87 4.75 -0.94
N ALA A 102 -3.84 4.51 -0.13
CA ALA A 102 -2.95 5.58 0.36
C ALA A 102 -2.36 6.40 -0.80
N LEU A 103 -1.82 5.73 -1.82
CA LEU A 103 -1.27 6.38 -3.02
C LEU A 103 -2.31 7.23 -3.75
N ARG A 104 -3.52 6.71 -3.91
CA ARG A 104 -4.61 7.41 -4.61
C ARG A 104 -5.07 8.64 -3.84
N VAL A 105 -5.32 8.50 -2.55
CA VAL A 105 -5.76 9.62 -1.70
C VAL A 105 -4.68 10.70 -1.63
N THR A 106 -3.41 10.30 -1.53
CA THR A 106 -2.28 11.23 -1.55
C THR A 106 -2.18 11.97 -2.89
N GLY A 107 -2.31 11.24 -4.01
CA GLY A 107 -2.31 11.86 -5.35
C GLY A 107 -3.42 12.89 -5.51
N LEU A 108 -4.62 12.58 -5.00
CA LEU A 108 -5.74 13.50 -4.98
C LEU A 108 -5.46 14.75 -4.13
N ALA A 109 -4.93 14.57 -2.92
CA ALA A 109 -4.62 15.69 -2.01
C ALA A 109 -3.52 16.62 -2.56
N VAL A 110 -2.53 16.07 -3.28
CA VAL A 110 -1.46 16.86 -3.89
C VAL A 110 -1.93 17.58 -5.16
N ALA A 111 -2.90 17.01 -5.89
CA ALA A 111 -3.44 17.61 -7.11
C ALA A 111 -4.25 18.88 -6.86
N ASP A 112 -4.69 19.11 -5.62
CA ASP A 112 -5.42 20.32 -5.25
C ASP A 112 -4.61 21.58 -5.64
N ASP A 113 -5.28 22.57 -6.20
CA ASP A 113 -4.67 23.79 -6.76
C ASP A 113 -3.59 23.54 -7.86
N GLY A 114 -3.66 22.40 -8.56
CA GLY A 114 -2.73 22.07 -9.65
C GLY A 114 -1.31 21.78 -9.19
N GLY A 115 -1.17 21.15 -8.01
CA GLY A 115 0.13 20.78 -7.43
C GLY A 115 1.00 19.94 -8.36
N GLU A 116 2.31 20.12 -8.28
CA GLU A 116 3.29 19.40 -9.10
C GLU A 116 3.99 18.30 -8.30
N ILE A 117 4.14 17.13 -8.93
CA ILE A 117 4.84 15.97 -8.36
C ILE A 117 6.06 15.70 -9.22
N VAL A 118 7.22 15.52 -8.60
CA VAL A 118 8.43 15.02 -9.28
C VAL A 118 8.53 13.53 -9.06
N ALA A 119 8.69 12.75 -10.12
CA ALA A 119 8.80 11.29 -10.04
C ALA A 119 9.76 10.74 -11.09
N GLY A 120 10.46 9.67 -10.78
CA GLY A 120 11.25 8.93 -11.74
C GLY A 120 10.39 8.16 -12.74
N GLN A 121 10.90 7.89 -13.94
CA GLN A 121 10.19 7.12 -14.97
C GLN A 121 11.11 6.08 -15.60
N PRO A 122 10.74 4.77 -15.59
CA PRO A 122 9.45 4.23 -15.08
C PRO A 122 9.41 4.05 -13.57
N THR A 123 8.19 4.11 -13.01
CA THR A 123 7.87 3.79 -11.63
C THR A 123 6.41 3.31 -11.50
N TYR A 124 5.95 2.98 -10.28
CA TYR A 124 4.55 2.61 -10.04
C TYR A 124 3.64 3.84 -10.15
N LEU A 125 2.59 3.75 -10.97
CA LEU A 125 1.86 4.92 -11.46
C LEU A 125 0.63 5.34 -10.64
N ALA A 126 0.22 4.58 -9.62
CA ALA A 126 -1.08 4.80 -8.98
C ALA A 126 -1.25 6.22 -8.43
N LEU A 127 -0.24 6.76 -7.73
CA LEU A 127 -0.28 8.11 -7.18
C LEU A 127 -0.38 9.16 -8.29
N MET A 128 0.53 9.08 -9.29
CA MET A 128 0.61 10.04 -10.38
C MET A 128 -0.64 10.04 -11.25
N SER A 129 -1.17 8.86 -11.61
CA SER A 129 -2.39 8.76 -12.42
C SER A 129 -3.60 9.40 -11.75
N TYR A 130 -3.70 9.29 -10.42
CA TYR A 130 -4.75 9.96 -9.67
C TYR A 130 -4.54 11.46 -9.59
N ALA A 131 -3.30 11.90 -9.36
CA ALA A 131 -2.99 13.34 -9.38
C ALA A 131 -3.34 13.97 -10.74
N GLU A 132 -2.92 13.35 -11.85
CA GLU A 132 -3.21 13.84 -13.20
C GLU A 132 -4.72 13.89 -13.49
N ALA A 133 -5.47 12.86 -13.07
CA ALA A 133 -6.93 12.82 -13.27
C ALA A 133 -7.66 13.97 -12.56
N TRP A 134 -7.04 14.59 -11.54
CA TRP A 134 -7.59 15.72 -10.78
C TRP A 134 -6.85 17.04 -11.01
N GLY A 135 -6.08 17.13 -12.09
CA GLY A 135 -5.46 18.38 -12.52
C GLY A 135 -4.04 18.63 -12.00
N GLY A 136 -3.49 17.70 -11.23
CA GLY A 136 -2.07 17.73 -10.83
C GLY A 136 -1.13 17.53 -12.04
N LYS A 137 0.10 17.96 -11.88
CA LYS A 137 1.12 17.86 -12.93
C LYS A 137 2.28 16.98 -12.48
N ILE A 138 2.79 16.15 -13.38
CA ILE A 138 3.92 15.29 -13.09
C ILE A 138 5.15 15.77 -13.87
N LYS A 139 6.24 16.01 -13.14
CA LYS A 139 7.58 16.22 -13.73
C LYS A 139 8.30 14.87 -13.73
N TRP A 140 8.34 14.27 -14.90
CA TRP A 140 9.00 12.98 -15.08
C TRP A 140 10.50 13.15 -15.25
N VAL A 141 11.28 12.42 -14.44
CA VAL A 141 12.74 12.34 -14.54
C VAL A 141 13.11 10.93 -15.02
N PRO A 142 13.71 10.78 -16.20
CA PRO A 142 14.13 9.46 -16.67
C PRO A 142 15.09 8.78 -15.70
N VAL A 143 14.94 7.47 -15.52
CA VAL A 143 15.92 6.65 -14.80
C VAL A 143 17.26 6.64 -15.53
N ASP A 144 18.34 6.33 -14.84
CA ASP A 144 19.68 6.22 -15.39
C ASP A 144 19.84 4.98 -16.31
N SER A 145 21.06 4.76 -16.84
CA SER A 145 21.39 3.62 -17.70
C SER A 145 21.22 2.27 -16.99
N ASN A 146 21.31 2.24 -15.67
CA ASN A 146 21.14 1.05 -14.83
C ASN A 146 19.69 0.85 -14.37
N LYS A 147 18.77 1.67 -14.87
CA LYS A 147 17.34 1.69 -14.49
C LYS A 147 17.07 2.11 -13.04
N GLY A 148 18.05 2.73 -12.38
CA GLY A 148 17.90 3.35 -11.07
C GLY A 148 17.44 4.81 -11.18
N TYR A 149 16.90 5.37 -10.12
CA TYR A 149 16.58 6.79 -10.07
C TYR A 149 17.85 7.64 -10.06
N ASP A 150 17.90 8.65 -10.92
CA ASP A 150 18.90 9.73 -10.87
C ASP A 150 18.45 10.75 -9.82
N LEU A 151 18.84 10.51 -8.55
CA LEU A 151 18.44 11.36 -7.44
C LEU A 151 18.91 12.80 -7.60
N GLY A 152 20.05 13.04 -8.26
CA GLY A 152 20.55 14.39 -8.58
C GLY A 152 19.58 15.14 -9.50
N LYS A 153 19.17 14.52 -10.60
CA LYS A 153 18.18 15.12 -11.52
C LYS A 153 16.80 15.28 -10.90
N ILE A 154 16.40 14.35 -10.02
CA ILE A 154 15.15 14.48 -9.27
C ILE A 154 15.24 15.72 -8.37
N GLU A 155 16.35 15.92 -7.66
CA GLU A 155 16.58 17.08 -6.78
C GLU A 155 16.60 18.41 -7.56
N GLU A 156 17.23 18.43 -8.74
CA GLU A 156 17.23 19.59 -9.65
C GLU A 156 15.82 19.95 -10.17
N ALA A 157 14.93 18.96 -10.32
CA ALA A 157 13.56 19.17 -10.79
C ALA A 157 12.64 19.77 -9.72
N ILE A 158 13.06 19.77 -8.44
CA ILE A 158 12.26 20.33 -7.34
C ILE A 158 12.34 21.86 -7.40
N ASP A 159 11.19 22.50 -7.53
CA ASP A 159 11.05 23.96 -7.49
C ASP A 159 9.94 24.41 -6.52
N THR A 160 9.61 25.70 -6.54
CA THR A 160 8.59 26.31 -5.66
C THR A 160 7.17 25.82 -5.89
N LYS A 161 6.88 25.13 -7.02
CA LYS A 161 5.57 24.56 -7.35
C LYS A 161 5.50 23.08 -6.99
N THR A 162 6.64 22.46 -6.70
CA THR A 162 6.71 21.05 -6.33
C THR A 162 6.09 20.83 -4.96
N LYS A 163 4.99 20.09 -4.91
CA LYS A 163 4.29 19.72 -3.68
C LYS A 163 4.79 18.40 -3.11
N MET A 164 5.33 17.53 -3.99
CA MET A 164 5.77 16.19 -3.57
C MET A 164 6.84 15.65 -4.51
N VAL A 165 7.75 14.87 -3.96
CA VAL A 165 8.61 13.92 -4.69
C VAL A 165 8.15 12.51 -4.38
N PHE A 166 8.02 11.66 -5.40
CA PHE A 166 7.66 10.25 -5.25
C PHE A 166 8.85 9.35 -5.55
N ILE A 167 9.19 8.48 -4.60
CA ILE A 167 10.27 7.48 -4.71
C ILE A 167 9.70 6.11 -4.31
N ALA A 168 9.63 5.16 -5.24
CA ALA A 168 9.39 3.76 -4.91
C ALA A 168 10.74 3.03 -4.72
N ASN A 169 10.96 2.44 -3.55
CA ASN A 169 12.23 1.78 -3.27
C ASN A 169 12.06 0.57 -2.34
N PRO A 170 12.26 -0.64 -2.85
CA PRO A 170 12.63 -1.04 -4.23
C PRO A 170 11.63 -0.60 -5.30
N ASN A 171 12.13 -0.21 -6.49
CA ASN A 171 11.28 0.35 -7.55
C ASN A 171 10.50 -0.73 -8.31
N ASN A 172 9.26 -0.45 -8.59
CA ASN A 172 8.43 -1.21 -9.55
C ASN A 172 8.20 -0.33 -10.80
N PRO A 173 8.58 -0.76 -12.03
CA PRO A 173 8.81 -2.16 -12.44
C PRO A 173 10.27 -2.61 -12.50
N THR A 174 11.27 -1.75 -12.24
CA THR A 174 12.67 -2.03 -12.54
C THR A 174 13.33 -3.02 -11.57
N GLY A 175 12.78 -3.17 -10.35
CA GLY A 175 13.36 -3.99 -9.29
C GLY A 175 14.65 -3.39 -8.69
N THR A 176 15.01 -2.18 -9.08
CA THR A 176 16.23 -1.53 -8.59
C THR A 176 16.07 -1.06 -7.15
N LEU A 177 17.15 -1.21 -6.39
CA LEU A 177 17.31 -0.71 -5.04
C LEU A 177 18.34 0.42 -5.07
N LEU A 178 18.00 1.56 -4.47
CA LEU A 178 18.93 2.69 -4.35
C LEU A 178 20.02 2.37 -3.33
N GLU A 179 21.17 2.99 -3.46
CA GLU A 179 22.21 2.93 -2.44
C GLU A 179 21.71 3.64 -1.18
N LYS A 180 21.90 3.02 0.00
CA LYS A 180 21.26 3.41 1.26
C LYS A 180 21.62 4.82 1.74
N SER A 181 22.90 5.21 1.63
CA SER A 181 23.33 6.55 2.04
C SER A 181 22.79 7.61 1.08
N SER A 182 22.83 7.33 -0.22
CA SER A 182 22.34 8.25 -1.25
C SER A 182 20.83 8.52 -1.11
N LEU A 183 20.05 7.49 -0.79
CA LEU A 183 18.61 7.63 -0.55
C LEU A 183 18.34 8.46 0.74
N SER A 184 19.03 8.13 1.82
CA SER A 184 18.88 8.85 3.10
C SER A 184 19.21 10.33 2.95
N ASP A 185 20.39 10.64 2.39
CA ASP A 185 20.85 12.01 2.17
C ASP A 185 19.88 12.81 1.28
N PHE A 186 19.37 12.15 0.23
CA PHE A 186 18.39 12.76 -0.66
C PHE A 186 17.07 13.06 0.08
N CYS A 187 16.52 12.08 0.81
CA CYS A 187 15.25 12.27 1.51
C CYS A 187 15.36 13.34 2.60
N GLU A 188 16.48 13.41 3.32
CA GLU A 188 16.74 14.46 4.30
C GLU A 188 16.68 15.85 3.65
N ARG A 189 17.48 16.08 2.59
CA ARG A 189 17.51 17.38 1.90
C ARG A 189 16.19 17.74 1.22
N ALA A 190 15.58 16.78 0.51
CA ALA A 190 14.34 17.02 -0.20
C ALA A 190 13.17 17.32 0.73
N SER A 191 13.12 16.69 1.92
CA SER A 191 12.07 16.90 2.91
C SER A 191 12.07 18.32 3.53
N GLU A 192 13.15 19.07 3.40
CA GLU A 192 13.22 20.49 3.80
C GLU A 192 12.52 21.42 2.79
N ARG A 193 12.28 20.94 1.57
CA ARG A 193 11.76 21.74 0.46
C ARG A 193 10.35 21.33 0.05
N THR A 194 10.01 20.06 0.20
CA THR A 194 8.74 19.48 -0.27
C THR A 194 8.41 18.20 0.52
N ILE A 195 7.25 17.61 0.30
CA ILE A 195 6.92 16.29 0.85
C ILE A 195 7.67 15.23 0.06
N VAL A 196 8.34 14.29 0.73
CA VAL A 196 8.90 13.09 0.11
C VAL A 196 8.01 11.89 0.41
N PHE A 197 7.45 11.28 -0.63
CA PHE A 197 6.67 10.05 -0.50
C PHE A 197 7.55 8.86 -0.87
N CYS A 198 7.88 8.03 0.11
CA CYS A 198 8.65 6.80 -0.04
C CYS A 198 7.69 5.59 -0.09
N ASP A 199 7.51 5.00 -1.28
CA ASP A 199 6.75 3.77 -1.42
C ASP A 199 7.66 2.56 -1.14
N GLU A 200 7.54 2.01 0.06
CA GLU A 200 8.29 0.87 0.54
C GLU A 200 7.48 -0.44 0.46
N ALA A 201 6.59 -0.58 -0.53
CA ALA A 201 5.75 -1.78 -0.69
C ALA A 201 6.57 -3.08 -0.83
N TYR A 202 7.81 -2.99 -1.25
CA TYR A 202 8.73 -4.12 -1.42
C TYR A 202 9.90 -4.13 -0.42
N TYR A 203 9.83 -3.34 0.64
CA TYR A 203 10.91 -3.22 1.62
C TYR A 203 11.28 -4.58 2.26
N ASP A 204 10.29 -5.40 2.58
CA ASP A 204 10.51 -6.69 3.24
C ASP A 204 11.22 -7.74 2.34
N TYR A 205 11.46 -7.41 1.06
CA TYR A 205 12.30 -8.22 0.14
C TYR A 205 13.78 -7.80 0.11
N ILE A 206 14.16 -6.75 0.84
CA ILE A 206 15.55 -6.30 0.92
C ILE A 206 16.32 -7.26 1.82
N GLU A 207 17.38 -7.87 1.29
CA GLU A 207 18.20 -8.86 2.01
C GLU A 207 19.19 -8.21 2.99
N ASP A 208 19.58 -6.95 2.77
CA ASP A 208 20.45 -6.18 3.68
C ASP A 208 19.64 -5.76 4.92
N ALA A 209 19.85 -6.45 6.05
CA ALA A 209 19.20 -6.14 7.32
C ALA A 209 19.50 -4.72 7.85
N GLU A 210 20.59 -4.11 7.40
CA GLU A 210 21.01 -2.76 7.77
C GLU A 210 20.51 -1.70 6.79
N TYR A 211 19.67 -2.09 5.81
CA TYR A 211 19.07 -1.12 4.89
C TYR A 211 18.02 -0.29 5.62
N PRO A 212 18.13 1.05 5.65
CA PRO A 212 17.21 1.88 6.41
C PRO A 212 15.84 1.98 5.75
N SER A 213 14.78 1.91 6.55
CA SER A 213 13.49 2.46 6.14
C SER A 213 13.52 3.97 6.35
N MET A 214 12.85 4.72 5.48
CA MET A 214 12.74 6.17 5.64
C MET A 214 11.78 6.58 6.78
N ASP A 215 11.25 5.62 7.54
CA ASP A 215 10.42 5.88 8.72
C ASP A 215 11.18 6.61 9.85
N TYR A 216 12.51 6.56 9.88
CA TYR A 216 13.29 7.34 10.84
C TYR A 216 13.10 8.85 10.64
N LEU A 217 12.93 9.30 9.40
CA LEU A 217 12.67 10.71 9.09
C LEU A 217 11.29 11.15 9.59
N VAL A 218 10.31 10.23 9.61
CA VAL A 218 9.01 10.50 10.25
C VAL A 218 9.17 10.70 11.75
N ARG A 219 10.02 9.89 12.42
CA ARG A 219 10.35 10.07 13.86
C ARG A 219 11.00 11.41 14.16
N GLU A 220 11.79 11.89 13.21
CA GLU A 220 12.48 13.20 13.31
C GLU A 220 11.59 14.38 12.94
N GLY A 221 10.34 14.13 12.59
CA GLY A 221 9.37 15.19 12.22
C GLY A 221 9.63 15.82 10.85
N LYS A 222 10.35 15.14 9.96
CA LYS A 222 10.58 15.59 8.58
C LYS A 222 9.32 15.41 7.72
N ASN A 223 9.22 16.14 6.62
CA ASN A 223 8.11 16.04 5.66
C ASN A 223 8.22 14.76 4.80
N VAL A 224 8.11 13.62 5.42
CA VAL A 224 8.22 12.30 4.78
C VAL A 224 6.97 11.49 5.04
N ILE A 225 6.46 10.84 4.00
CA ILE A 225 5.41 9.83 4.07
C ILE A 225 6.04 8.50 3.63
N VAL A 226 5.86 7.46 4.43
CA VAL A 226 6.28 6.09 4.07
C VAL A 226 5.07 5.21 3.90
N SER A 227 4.91 4.58 2.74
CA SER A 227 3.84 3.59 2.52
C SER A 227 4.37 2.18 2.63
N ARG A 228 3.61 1.32 3.31
CA ARG A 228 3.85 -0.12 3.47
C ARG A 228 2.58 -0.90 3.18
N THR A 229 2.70 -2.19 2.93
CA THR A 229 1.54 -3.05 2.65
C THR A 229 1.75 -4.47 3.17
N PHE A 230 0.67 -5.11 3.59
CA PHE A 230 0.64 -6.55 3.90
C PHE A 230 0.36 -7.43 2.68
N SER A 231 0.18 -6.84 1.48
CA SER A 231 -0.25 -7.57 0.29
C SER A 231 0.87 -8.29 -0.45
N LYS A 232 2.14 -8.06 -0.10
CA LYS A 232 3.30 -8.59 -0.84
C LYS A 232 4.03 -9.71 -0.09
N VAL A 233 4.07 -9.69 1.22
CA VAL A 233 4.78 -10.68 2.08
C VAL A 233 3.80 -11.36 3.02
#